data_7df780332c1d1246e3590576753ac2a5
#
_entry.id   7df780332c1d1246e3590576753ac2a5
#
_cell.length_a   1.000
_cell.length_b   1.000
_cell.length_c   1.000
_cell.angle_alpha   90.00
_cell.angle_beta   90.00
_cell.angle_gamma   90.00
#
_symmetry.space_group_name_H-M   'P 1'
#
loop_
_entity.id
_entity.type
_entity.pdbx_description
1 polymer ?
#
loop_
_entity_poly.entity_id
_entity_poly.type
_entity_poly.pdbx_seq_one_letter_code
_entity_poly.pdbx_strand_id
1 'polypeptide(L)'
;MAKHRAGDRRIISISIPEETARKLDRRVGKGKSSGRSATIAKMIEDGLSRNMLSDANEPIAEPRSARANPSELRVEVDTMGEIEVPADRYYGAQTARSLENFDIGEETMPRSIIRAFGILKMSAAESNSELGELDKDVESLIVSSCKEVISGSLDEHFPLSVWQTGSGTQTNMNANEVIANRAIELAGGRLGSKTPVHPNDHVNRAQSSNDTFPTAMHISSVEQITNVLLPSLHYLREALSFKSKEFDSIVKIGRTHLMDAVPLTLGQEFSGYVSMLDADIRRIEFSLIDLYELALGGTAVGTGLNTHPDFSDLVASKIAAKTGLPFTSAHNKFSQIAAHDAVVSASGALNTLAASLMKIANDVRWLGSGPRCGIGELSLPANEPGSSIMPGKVNPTQSEALTMICCQVMGNHMAISIGGSQGNFELNVFKPMMIYNLLHSIRIISDGCRSFTDNCIKGLRANEVRIAEHLENSLMLVTCLLYTSDAADDPTC
;
A
#
# COMPACT_ATOMS: atom_id res chain seq x y z
N MET A 1 -6.03 33.87 47.83
CA MET A 1 -7.36 33.48 47.34
C MET A 1 -7.66 34.25 46.07
N ALA A 2 -7.49 33.60 44.91
CA ALA A 2 -7.81 34.21 43.62
C ALA A 2 -9.30 33.96 43.32
N LYS A 3 -10.06 35.05 43.14
CA LYS A 3 -11.49 35.00 42.78
C LYS A 3 -11.65 34.42 41.38
N HIS A 4 -12.23 33.23 41.27
CA HIS A 4 -12.76 32.70 40.03
C HIS A 4 -13.90 33.60 39.52
N ARG A 5 -13.71 34.23 38.38
CA ARG A 5 -14.82 34.83 37.61
C ARG A 5 -15.49 33.69 36.83
N ALA A 6 -16.71 33.37 37.23
CA ALA A 6 -17.58 32.47 36.49
C ALA A 6 -17.97 33.12 35.14
N GLY A 7 -17.81 32.38 34.08
CA GLY A 7 -18.26 32.65 32.72
C GLY A 7 -17.76 31.51 31.82
N ASP A 8 -18.59 31.04 30.91
CA ASP A 8 -18.33 29.92 29.96
C ASP A 8 -17.11 30.20 29.08
N ARG A 9 -15.90 30.05 29.64
CA ARG A 9 -14.64 30.12 28.87
C ARG A 9 -13.95 28.79 28.85
N ARG A 10 -13.83 28.19 27.65
CA ARG A 10 -12.91 27.10 27.40
C ARG A 10 -11.47 27.62 27.31
N ILE A 11 -10.55 27.00 28.02
CA ILE A 11 -9.12 27.29 27.91
C ILE A 11 -8.62 26.50 26.70
N ILE A 12 -8.09 27.17 25.68
CA ILE A 12 -7.43 26.60 24.52
C ILE A 12 -5.96 26.99 24.57
N SER A 13 -5.06 26.00 24.53
CA SER A 13 -3.63 26.25 24.44
C SER A 13 -3.22 26.21 22.96
N ILE A 14 -2.61 27.29 22.49
CA ILE A 14 -2.14 27.44 21.12
C ILE A 14 -0.62 27.57 21.14
N SER A 15 0.10 26.72 20.42
CA SER A 15 1.52 26.85 20.16
C SER A 15 1.72 27.69 18.90
N ILE A 16 2.49 28.77 18.97
CA ILE A 16 2.78 29.65 17.84
C ILE A 16 4.30 29.78 17.65
N PRO A 17 4.79 29.91 16.40
CA PRO A 17 6.21 30.11 16.12
C PRO A 17 6.76 31.32 16.83
N GLU A 18 8.03 31.26 17.27
CA GLU A 18 8.67 32.35 18.07
C GLU A 18 8.67 33.70 17.36
N GLU A 19 8.79 33.71 16.02
CA GLU A 19 8.68 34.96 15.24
C GLU A 19 7.30 35.60 15.32
N THR A 20 6.26 34.77 15.32
CA THR A 20 4.86 35.24 15.48
C THR A 20 4.63 35.74 16.89
N ALA A 21 5.17 35.08 17.91
CA ALA A 21 5.13 35.52 19.29
C ALA A 21 5.82 36.88 19.46
N ARG A 22 6.97 37.11 18.85
CA ARG A 22 7.68 38.41 18.86
C ARG A 22 6.90 39.53 18.16
N LYS A 23 6.18 39.21 17.07
CA LYS A 23 5.28 40.17 16.40
C LYS A 23 4.08 40.53 17.25
N LEU A 24 3.52 39.58 17.99
CA LEU A 24 2.44 39.79 18.96
C LEU A 24 2.91 40.68 20.11
N ASP A 25 4.11 40.46 20.67
CA ASP A 25 4.70 41.22 21.75
C ASP A 25 4.95 42.72 21.39
N ARG A 26 5.30 42.99 20.14
CA ARG A 26 5.44 44.35 19.63
C ARG A 26 4.09 45.11 19.56
N ARG A 27 2.98 44.41 19.31
CA ARG A 27 1.63 44.99 19.24
C ARG A 27 1.00 45.21 20.60
N VAL A 28 1.33 44.38 21.60
CA VAL A 28 0.69 44.39 22.93
C VAL A 28 1.47 45.23 23.96
N GLY A 29 2.74 45.53 23.68
CA GLY A 29 3.62 46.27 24.62
C GLY A 29 4.17 45.36 25.73
N LYS A 30 5.47 45.45 25.99
CA LYS A 30 6.14 44.67 27.06
C LYS A 30 5.53 45.02 28.43
N GLY A 31 4.90 44.02 29.09
CA GLY A 31 4.57 44.09 30.53
C GLY A 31 3.15 43.88 30.94
N LYS A 32 2.19 43.63 30.01
CA LYS A 32 0.77 43.40 30.39
C LYS A 32 0.31 42.01 30.05
N SER A 33 0.30 41.11 31.03
CA SER A 33 -0.15 39.70 30.86
C SER A 33 -1.62 39.54 30.47
N SER A 34 -2.45 40.57 30.61
CA SER A 34 -3.85 40.59 30.19
C SER A 34 -4.06 40.96 28.71
N GLY A 35 -3.03 41.47 28.02
CA GLY A 35 -3.15 41.98 26.67
C GLY A 35 -3.06 40.88 25.58
N ARG A 36 -2.23 39.84 25.77
CA ARG A 36 -2.01 38.78 24.76
C ARG A 36 -3.26 37.94 24.50
N SER A 37 -3.89 37.44 25.55
CA SER A 37 -5.13 36.64 25.44
C SER A 37 -6.29 37.45 24.85
N ALA A 38 -6.43 38.71 25.21
CA ALA A 38 -7.46 39.57 24.66
C ALA A 38 -7.22 39.93 23.18
N THR A 39 -5.96 40.12 22.79
CA THR A 39 -5.59 40.39 21.39
C THR A 39 -5.77 39.18 20.51
N ILE A 40 -5.40 37.99 20.99
CA ILE A 40 -5.61 36.72 20.28
C ILE A 40 -7.10 36.41 20.14
N ALA A 41 -7.90 36.59 21.24
CA ALA A 41 -9.33 36.38 21.19
C ALA A 41 -9.99 37.33 20.15
N LYS A 42 -9.61 38.60 20.13
CA LYS A 42 -10.13 39.57 19.15
C LYS A 42 -9.72 39.24 17.71
N MET A 43 -8.49 38.77 17.48
CA MET A 43 -8.04 38.31 16.15
C MET A 43 -8.79 37.05 15.67
N ILE A 44 -9.15 36.15 16.58
CA ILE A 44 -9.97 34.98 16.29
C ILE A 44 -11.41 35.40 15.99
N GLU A 45 -12.00 36.28 16.79
CA GLU A 45 -13.35 36.83 16.56
C GLU A 45 -13.46 37.61 15.25
N ASP A 46 -12.47 38.46 14.94
CA ASP A 46 -12.39 39.20 13.67
C ASP A 46 -12.18 38.27 12.47
N GLY A 47 -11.42 37.18 12.65
CA GLY A 47 -11.22 36.12 11.61
C GLY A 47 -12.48 35.31 11.36
N LEU A 48 -13.15 34.87 12.41
CA LEU A 48 -14.42 34.16 12.34
C LEU A 48 -15.56 35.01 11.77
N SER A 49 -15.64 36.30 12.15
CA SER A 49 -16.64 37.19 11.62
C SER A 49 -16.49 37.53 10.13
N ARG A 50 -15.28 37.45 9.59
CA ARG A 50 -15.02 37.63 8.15
C ARG A 50 -15.36 36.40 7.33
N ASN A 51 -15.28 35.18 7.92
CA ASN A 51 -15.56 33.92 7.24
C ASN A 51 -16.99 33.38 7.44
N MET A 52 -17.78 33.93 8.36
CA MET A 52 -19.15 33.45 8.64
C MET A 52 -20.27 34.10 7.82
N LEU A 53 -19.98 35.01 6.91
CA LEU A 53 -20.99 35.67 6.07
C LEU A 53 -20.98 35.24 4.59
N SER A 54 -20.19 34.24 4.21
CA SER A 54 -20.32 33.53 2.93
C SER A 54 -20.32 32.03 3.25
N ASP A 55 -21.35 31.33 2.84
CA ASP A 55 -21.43 29.86 2.76
C ASP A 55 -22.05 29.09 3.94
N ALA A 56 -23.31 29.39 4.22
CA ALA A 56 -24.10 28.55 5.11
C ALA A 56 -24.97 27.50 4.40
N ASN A 57 -24.72 27.15 3.13
CA ASN A 57 -25.54 26.13 2.42
C ASN A 57 -24.91 25.45 1.21
N GLU A 58 -23.58 25.28 1.16
CA GLU A 58 -23.01 24.31 0.22
C GLU A 58 -22.36 23.16 0.99
N PRO A 59 -22.55 21.88 0.55
CA PRO A 59 -21.77 20.79 1.11
C PRO A 59 -20.30 21.09 0.82
N ILE A 60 -19.45 20.96 1.86
CA ILE A 60 -17.99 21.11 1.73
C ILE A 60 -17.51 19.97 0.83
N ALA A 61 -17.52 20.22 -0.47
CA ALA A 61 -16.69 19.47 -1.41
C ALA A 61 -15.28 20.03 -1.22
N GLU A 62 -14.39 19.23 -0.63
CA GLU A 62 -12.96 19.54 -0.69
C GLU A 62 -12.56 19.80 -2.15
N PRO A 63 -11.71 20.79 -2.44
CA PRO A 63 -11.31 21.05 -3.81
C PRO A 63 -10.58 19.82 -4.32
N ARG A 64 -11.20 19.05 -5.21
CA ARG A 64 -10.47 18.15 -6.10
C ARG A 64 -9.29 18.96 -6.62
N SER A 65 -8.07 18.40 -6.51
CA SER A 65 -6.83 18.99 -7.01
C SER A 65 -7.13 19.75 -8.29
N ALA A 66 -6.83 21.04 -8.30
CA ALA A 66 -7.23 21.97 -9.34
C ALA A 66 -7.16 21.28 -10.71
N ARG A 67 -8.30 20.97 -11.30
CA ARG A 67 -8.38 20.67 -12.71
C ARG A 67 -7.83 21.95 -13.36
N ALA A 68 -6.60 21.88 -13.89
CA ALA A 68 -6.15 22.90 -14.78
C ALA A 68 -7.29 23.06 -15.78
N ASN A 69 -7.84 24.27 -15.91
CA ASN A 69 -8.82 24.54 -16.95
C ASN A 69 -8.17 24.07 -18.25
N PRO A 70 -8.68 23.02 -18.91
CA PRO A 70 -8.11 22.62 -20.17
C PRO A 70 -8.27 23.81 -21.09
N SER A 71 -7.16 24.42 -21.48
CA SER A 71 -7.18 25.62 -22.32
C SER A 71 -7.80 25.35 -23.70
N GLU A 72 -7.89 24.06 -24.09
CA GLU A 72 -8.46 23.60 -25.37
C GLU A 72 -9.03 22.18 -25.20
N LEU A 73 -10.13 21.90 -25.88
CA LEU A 73 -10.74 20.57 -26.02
C LEU A 73 -10.54 20.05 -27.42
N ARG A 74 -10.38 18.75 -27.57
CA ARG A 74 -10.46 18.06 -28.86
C ARG A 74 -11.63 17.10 -28.85
N VAL A 75 -12.24 16.88 -30.02
CA VAL A 75 -13.32 15.90 -30.20
C VAL A 75 -12.70 14.55 -30.54
N GLU A 76 -13.07 13.51 -29.82
CA GLU A 76 -12.80 12.12 -30.17
C GLU A 76 -14.10 11.35 -30.39
N VAL A 77 -14.01 10.23 -31.10
CA VAL A 77 -15.19 9.44 -31.50
C VAL A 77 -15.00 7.98 -31.10
N ASP A 78 -16.01 7.40 -30.48
CA ASP A 78 -16.13 5.97 -30.29
C ASP A 78 -17.46 5.44 -30.89
N THR A 79 -17.83 4.19 -30.59
CA THR A 79 -19.08 3.57 -31.08
C THR A 79 -20.35 4.23 -30.54
N MET A 80 -20.25 5.05 -29.49
CA MET A 80 -21.37 5.79 -28.90
C MET A 80 -21.49 7.23 -29.44
N GLY A 81 -20.54 7.68 -30.25
CA GLY A 81 -20.52 9.01 -30.84
C GLY A 81 -19.38 9.90 -30.35
N GLU A 82 -19.52 11.19 -30.60
CA GLU A 82 -18.54 12.21 -30.25
C GLU A 82 -18.52 12.50 -28.74
N ILE A 83 -17.31 12.81 -28.21
CA ILE A 83 -17.09 13.31 -26.87
C ILE A 83 -15.90 14.26 -26.83
N GLU A 84 -15.96 15.27 -26.00
CA GLU A 84 -14.87 16.21 -25.78
C GLU A 84 -13.84 15.66 -24.80
N VAL A 85 -12.55 15.78 -25.13
CA VAL A 85 -11.41 15.34 -24.33
C VAL A 85 -10.43 16.49 -24.22
N PRO A 86 -9.77 16.73 -23.07
CA PRO A 86 -8.72 17.75 -22.97
C PRO A 86 -7.63 17.53 -24.03
N ALA A 87 -7.26 18.60 -24.73
CA ALA A 87 -6.33 18.51 -25.87
C ALA A 87 -4.91 18.09 -25.44
N ASP A 88 -4.53 18.36 -24.20
CA ASP A 88 -3.24 18.02 -23.59
C ASP A 88 -3.16 16.59 -23.03
N ARG A 89 -4.24 15.81 -23.12
CA ARG A 89 -4.30 14.43 -22.59
C ARG A 89 -4.20 13.40 -23.71
N TYR A 90 -3.47 12.30 -23.49
CA TYR A 90 -3.37 11.20 -24.44
C TYR A 90 -4.54 10.19 -24.32
N TYR A 91 -5.29 10.19 -23.21
CA TYR A 91 -6.48 9.34 -23.17
C TYR A 91 -7.56 9.84 -24.15
N GLY A 92 -8.45 8.93 -24.54
CA GLY A 92 -9.45 9.19 -25.57
C GLY A 92 -10.90 9.09 -25.08
N ALA A 93 -11.80 8.79 -26.02
CA ALA A 93 -13.25 8.81 -25.81
C ALA A 93 -13.72 7.84 -24.71
N GLN A 94 -13.21 6.61 -24.67
CA GLN A 94 -13.67 5.63 -23.68
C GLN A 94 -13.23 5.98 -22.28
N THR A 95 -12.03 6.52 -22.10
CA THR A 95 -11.57 7.03 -20.81
C THR A 95 -12.39 8.22 -20.36
N ALA A 96 -12.70 9.17 -21.25
CA ALA A 96 -13.53 10.34 -20.93
C ALA A 96 -14.92 9.92 -20.45
N ARG A 97 -15.59 8.98 -21.14
CA ARG A 97 -16.88 8.42 -20.69
C ARG A 97 -16.77 7.72 -19.33
N SER A 98 -15.67 7.02 -19.08
CA SER A 98 -15.47 6.38 -17.78
C SER A 98 -15.36 7.40 -16.65
N LEU A 99 -14.69 8.52 -16.87
CA LEU A 99 -14.60 9.62 -15.90
C LEU A 99 -15.94 10.26 -15.59
N GLU A 100 -16.83 10.36 -16.60
CA GLU A 100 -18.19 10.86 -16.41
C GLU A 100 -19.10 9.86 -15.66
N ASN A 101 -18.98 8.55 -16.01
CA ASN A 101 -19.89 7.53 -15.50
C ASN A 101 -19.50 7.01 -14.11
N PHE A 102 -18.23 7.08 -13.73
CA PHE A 102 -17.68 6.50 -12.49
C PHE A 102 -16.98 7.56 -11.64
N ASP A 103 -17.65 8.65 -11.35
CA ASP A 103 -17.20 9.67 -10.42
C ASP A 103 -17.43 9.20 -8.97
N ILE A 104 -16.69 8.17 -8.56
CA ILE A 104 -16.84 7.46 -7.29
C ILE A 104 -15.49 7.41 -6.57
N GLY A 105 -15.46 7.90 -5.32
CA GLY A 105 -14.27 7.88 -4.48
C GLY A 105 -13.10 8.71 -5.03
N GLU A 106 -11.97 8.61 -4.37
CA GLU A 106 -10.75 9.32 -4.77
C GLU A 106 -9.65 8.35 -5.23
N GLU A 107 -9.85 7.05 -4.99
CA GLU A 107 -8.88 6.02 -5.28
C GLU A 107 -8.72 5.83 -6.79
N THR A 108 -7.52 6.08 -7.29
CA THR A 108 -7.16 5.83 -8.69
C THR A 108 -6.41 4.51 -8.84
N MET A 109 -6.38 4.00 -10.06
CA MET A 109 -5.64 2.76 -10.35
C MET A 109 -4.15 2.90 -9.99
N PRO A 110 -3.58 1.96 -9.23
CA PRO A 110 -2.20 2.06 -8.75
C PRO A 110 -1.19 2.15 -9.90
N ARG A 111 -0.14 2.95 -9.70
CA ARG A 111 0.95 3.14 -10.69
C ARG A 111 1.57 1.82 -11.15
N SER A 112 1.68 0.83 -10.24
CA SER A 112 2.25 -0.49 -10.57
C SER A 112 1.40 -1.27 -11.58
N ILE A 113 0.08 -1.11 -11.58
CA ILE A 113 -0.80 -1.72 -12.59
C ILE A 113 -0.63 -1.04 -13.95
N ILE A 114 -0.47 0.28 -13.97
CA ILE A 114 -0.22 1.04 -15.20
C ILE A 114 1.12 0.62 -15.83
N ARG A 115 2.17 0.49 -15.00
CA ARG A 115 3.47 -0.05 -15.43
C ARG A 115 3.32 -1.45 -16.02
N ALA A 116 2.57 -2.32 -15.36
CA ALA A 116 2.32 -3.69 -15.84
C ALA A 116 1.60 -3.69 -17.20
N PHE A 117 0.64 -2.80 -17.42
CA PHE A 117 0.04 -2.59 -18.75
C PHE A 117 1.07 -2.17 -19.79
N GLY A 118 1.98 -1.26 -19.45
CA GLY A 118 3.07 -0.88 -20.36
C GLY A 118 3.93 -2.07 -20.79
N ILE A 119 4.35 -2.92 -19.83
CA ILE A 119 5.13 -4.16 -20.10
C ILE A 119 4.32 -5.13 -20.97
N LEU A 120 3.05 -5.36 -20.62
CA LEU A 120 2.15 -6.25 -21.34
C LEU A 120 1.95 -5.79 -22.79
N LYS A 121 1.58 -4.52 -23.00
CA LYS A 121 1.30 -3.97 -24.33
C LYS A 121 2.56 -3.93 -25.21
N MET A 122 3.71 -3.62 -24.64
CA MET A 122 4.99 -3.72 -25.34
C MET A 122 5.28 -5.15 -25.81
N SER A 123 5.13 -6.12 -24.90
CA SER A 123 5.36 -7.53 -25.21
C SER A 123 4.37 -8.08 -26.23
N ALA A 124 3.09 -7.65 -26.15
CA ALA A 124 2.05 -8.04 -27.10
C ALA A 124 2.33 -7.48 -28.51
N ALA A 125 2.73 -6.22 -28.62
CA ALA A 125 3.07 -5.60 -29.91
C ALA A 125 4.27 -6.32 -30.58
N GLU A 126 5.34 -6.56 -29.82
CA GLU A 126 6.50 -7.31 -30.30
C GLU A 126 6.16 -8.74 -30.71
N SER A 127 5.26 -9.42 -29.98
CA SER A 127 4.82 -10.77 -30.32
C SER A 127 3.98 -10.80 -31.60
N ASN A 128 3.02 -9.87 -31.70
CA ASN A 128 2.19 -9.77 -32.89
C ASN A 128 3.03 -9.43 -34.15
N SER A 129 4.04 -8.58 -34.01
CA SER A 129 4.94 -8.26 -35.12
C SER A 129 5.80 -9.45 -35.53
N GLU A 130 6.33 -10.22 -34.58
CA GLU A 130 7.11 -11.43 -34.86
C GLU A 130 6.27 -12.53 -35.54
N LEU A 131 4.97 -12.60 -35.21
CA LEU A 131 4.02 -13.52 -35.80
C LEU A 131 3.42 -13.02 -37.13
N GLY A 132 3.82 -11.83 -37.62
CA GLY A 132 3.32 -11.25 -38.87
C GLY A 132 1.92 -10.64 -38.77
N GLU A 133 1.39 -10.46 -37.55
CA GLU A 133 0.05 -9.92 -37.27
C GLU A 133 0.04 -8.41 -37.02
N LEU A 134 1.21 -7.76 -36.97
CA LEU A 134 1.39 -6.32 -36.76
C LEU A 134 2.57 -5.81 -37.60
N ASP A 135 2.35 -4.69 -38.27
CA ASP A 135 3.39 -4.01 -39.03
C ASP A 135 4.55 -3.55 -38.15
N LYS A 136 5.78 -3.65 -38.68
CA LYS A 136 7.01 -3.34 -37.93
C LYS A 136 7.13 -1.86 -37.56
N ASP A 137 6.66 -0.97 -38.42
CA ASP A 137 6.69 0.48 -38.14
C ASP A 137 5.68 0.82 -37.01
N VAL A 138 4.51 0.21 -37.05
CA VAL A 138 3.47 0.36 -36.02
C VAL A 138 3.96 -0.23 -34.67
N GLU A 139 4.58 -1.43 -34.67
CA GLU A 139 5.21 -2.00 -33.48
C GLU A 139 6.20 -1.03 -32.85
N SER A 140 7.12 -0.47 -33.65
CA SER A 140 8.17 0.43 -33.16
C SER A 140 7.61 1.67 -32.44
N LEU A 141 6.52 2.23 -32.95
CA LEU A 141 5.81 3.37 -32.35
C LEU A 141 5.13 2.95 -31.02
N ILE A 142 4.46 1.79 -31.01
CA ILE A 142 3.82 1.24 -29.78
C ILE A 142 4.87 0.97 -28.71
N VAL A 143 5.96 0.31 -29.06
CA VAL A 143 7.07 -0.02 -28.13
C VAL A 143 7.67 1.25 -27.52
N SER A 144 7.87 2.30 -28.33
CA SER A 144 8.40 3.59 -27.87
C SER A 144 7.45 4.23 -26.84
N SER A 145 6.16 4.26 -27.14
CA SER A 145 5.13 4.80 -26.22
C SER A 145 5.01 3.97 -24.93
N CYS A 146 5.08 2.63 -25.03
CA CYS A 146 5.06 1.74 -23.87
C CYS A 146 6.24 1.97 -22.92
N LYS A 147 7.43 2.29 -23.44
CA LYS A 147 8.59 2.63 -22.59
C LYS A 147 8.32 3.88 -21.74
N GLU A 148 7.63 4.87 -22.30
CA GLU A 148 7.24 6.08 -21.56
C GLU A 148 6.18 5.75 -20.49
N VAL A 149 5.22 4.86 -20.75
CA VAL A 149 4.27 4.35 -19.75
C VAL A 149 5.02 3.61 -18.64
N ILE A 150 5.96 2.72 -18.99
CA ILE A 150 6.74 1.94 -18.02
C ILE A 150 7.59 2.85 -17.11
N SER A 151 8.18 3.92 -17.67
CA SER A 151 9.01 4.87 -16.91
C SER A 151 8.20 5.77 -15.97
N GLY A 152 6.91 5.97 -16.23
CA GLY A 152 6.04 6.89 -15.49
C GLY A 152 5.90 8.27 -16.11
N SER A 153 6.54 8.52 -17.26
CA SER A 153 6.49 9.82 -17.92
C SER A 153 5.07 10.20 -18.38
N LEU A 154 4.16 9.23 -18.44
CA LEU A 154 2.77 9.41 -18.88
C LEU A 154 1.74 9.17 -17.76
N ASP A 155 2.15 9.13 -16.49
CA ASP A 155 1.26 8.77 -15.38
C ASP A 155 0.04 9.68 -15.24
N GLU A 156 0.16 10.97 -15.58
CA GLU A 156 -0.95 11.93 -15.54
C GLU A 156 -2.08 11.66 -16.54
N HIS A 157 -1.86 10.76 -17.50
CA HIS A 157 -2.85 10.36 -18.50
C HIS A 157 -3.67 9.12 -18.07
N PHE A 158 -3.51 8.65 -16.81
CA PHE A 158 -4.21 7.49 -16.24
C PHE A 158 -5.08 7.89 -15.03
N PRO A 159 -6.15 8.68 -15.23
CA PRO A 159 -6.92 9.27 -14.15
C PRO A 159 -8.05 8.40 -13.61
N LEU A 160 -8.22 7.17 -14.11
CA LEU A 160 -9.40 6.35 -13.82
C LEU A 160 -9.50 5.90 -12.37
N SER A 161 -10.71 6.01 -11.82
CA SER A 161 -11.04 5.47 -10.50
C SER A 161 -10.91 3.94 -10.47
N VAL A 162 -10.59 3.41 -9.29
CA VAL A 162 -10.70 1.97 -8.98
C VAL A 162 -12.15 1.48 -9.13
N TRP A 163 -13.12 2.34 -8.79
CA TRP A 163 -14.56 2.06 -8.85
C TRP A 163 -15.10 2.25 -10.26
N GLN A 164 -14.70 1.33 -11.15
CA GLN A 164 -15.06 1.27 -12.57
C GLN A 164 -15.71 -0.07 -12.89
N THR A 165 -15.91 -0.40 -14.17
CA THR A 165 -16.41 -1.75 -14.52
C THR A 165 -15.50 -2.84 -13.93
N GLY A 166 -16.11 -3.83 -13.31
CA GLY A 166 -15.39 -4.87 -12.56
C GLY A 166 -14.48 -5.77 -13.39
N SER A 167 -14.61 -5.75 -14.71
CA SER A 167 -13.68 -6.42 -15.63
C SER A 167 -12.34 -5.67 -15.80
N GLY A 168 -12.27 -4.37 -15.44
CA GLY A 168 -11.14 -3.50 -15.69
C GLY A 168 -11.02 -3.01 -17.13
N THR A 169 -12.10 -3.11 -17.91
CA THR A 169 -12.10 -2.74 -19.34
C THR A 169 -11.69 -1.29 -19.56
N GLN A 170 -12.18 -0.36 -18.73
CA GLN A 170 -11.82 1.05 -18.89
C GLN A 170 -10.31 1.29 -18.71
N THR A 171 -9.67 0.65 -17.74
CA THR A 171 -8.20 0.77 -17.55
C THR A 171 -7.43 0.17 -18.74
N ASN A 172 -7.88 -0.98 -19.28
CA ASN A 172 -7.28 -1.52 -20.50
C ASN A 172 -7.42 -0.55 -21.68
N MET A 173 -8.61 0.03 -21.85
CA MET A 173 -8.85 1.01 -22.92
C MET A 173 -8.08 2.30 -22.71
N ASN A 174 -7.97 2.78 -21.46
CA ASN A 174 -7.12 3.92 -21.13
C ASN A 174 -5.66 3.67 -21.56
N ALA A 175 -5.11 2.50 -21.26
CA ALA A 175 -3.77 2.14 -21.71
C ALA A 175 -3.68 2.11 -23.27
N ASN A 176 -4.67 1.52 -23.93
CA ASN A 176 -4.70 1.47 -25.40
C ASN A 176 -4.76 2.88 -26.02
N GLU A 177 -5.60 3.76 -25.50
CA GLU A 177 -5.79 5.13 -25.98
C GLU A 177 -4.53 5.98 -25.74
N VAL A 178 -3.93 5.92 -24.55
CA VAL A 178 -2.71 6.66 -24.22
C VAL A 178 -1.55 6.22 -25.10
N ILE A 179 -1.33 4.90 -25.24
CA ILE A 179 -0.26 4.36 -26.08
C ILE A 179 -0.49 4.71 -27.55
N ALA A 180 -1.72 4.59 -28.07
CA ALA A 180 -2.03 4.93 -29.45
C ALA A 180 -1.85 6.42 -29.75
N ASN A 181 -2.38 7.31 -28.91
CA ASN A 181 -2.25 8.74 -29.12
C ASN A 181 -0.79 9.22 -28.98
N ARG A 182 -0.02 8.67 -28.03
CA ARG A 182 1.41 8.98 -27.97
C ARG A 182 2.18 8.47 -29.18
N ALA A 183 1.86 7.29 -29.69
CA ALA A 183 2.44 6.75 -30.93
C ALA A 183 2.09 7.59 -32.14
N ILE A 184 0.86 8.09 -32.25
CA ILE A 184 0.41 9.01 -33.31
C ILE A 184 1.22 10.32 -33.26
N GLU A 185 1.41 10.89 -32.07
CA GLU A 185 2.21 12.12 -31.93
C GLU A 185 3.68 11.89 -32.29
N LEU A 186 4.29 10.76 -31.88
CA LEU A 186 5.66 10.39 -32.29
C LEU A 186 5.81 10.27 -33.82
N ALA A 187 4.75 9.87 -34.51
CA ALA A 187 4.70 9.83 -35.97
C ALA A 187 4.37 11.20 -36.62
N GLY A 188 4.22 12.27 -35.84
CA GLY A 188 3.83 13.59 -36.33
C GLY A 188 2.35 13.70 -36.74
N GLY A 189 1.51 12.77 -36.29
CA GLY A 189 0.08 12.74 -36.58
C GLY A 189 -0.74 13.60 -35.60
N ARG A 190 -2.06 13.72 -35.88
CA ARG A 190 -3.01 14.43 -35.02
C ARG A 190 -3.59 13.49 -33.97
N LEU A 191 -3.59 13.87 -32.68
CA LEU A 191 -4.22 13.10 -31.58
C LEU A 191 -5.70 12.80 -31.88
N GLY A 192 -6.15 11.62 -31.58
CA GLY A 192 -7.51 11.15 -31.86
C GLY A 192 -7.75 10.67 -33.29
N SER A 193 -6.78 10.82 -34.20
CA SER A 193 -6.93 10.41 -35.62
C SER A 193 -6.99 8.89 -35.80
N LYS A 194 -6.51 8.13 -34.84
CA LYS A 194 -6.35 6.66 -34.90
C LYS A 194 -5.44 6.17 -36.04
N THR A 195 -4.61 7.04 -36.57
CA THR A 195 -3.67 6.78 -37.67
C THR A 195 -2.33 7.46 -37.37
N PRO A 196 -1.16 6.77 -37.49
CA PRO A 196 -1.00 5.40 -38.03
C PRO A 196 -1.30 4.28 -37.01
N VAL A 197 -1.54 4.57 -35.73
CA VAL A 197 -1.78 3.59 -34.66
C VAL A 197 -3.23 3.64 -34.18
N HIS A 198 -3.94 2.51 -34.27
CA HIS A 198 -5.31 2.38 -33.76
C HIS A 198 -5.31 1.70 -32.38
N PRO A 199 -6.06 2.23 -31.35
CA PRO A 199 -6.04 1.66 -30.00
C PRO A 199 -6.55 0.21 -29.92
N ASN A 200 -7.60 -0.16 -30.70
CA ASN A 200 -8.13 -1.51 -30.69
C ASN A 200 -7.40 -2.44 -31.66
N ASP A 201 -7.23 -2.00 -32.92
CA ASP A 201 -6.77 -2.89 -33.99
C ASP A 201 -5.27 -3.16 -33.93
N HIS A 202 -4.48 -2.25 -33.33
CA HIS A 202 -3.03 -2.35 -33.20
C HIS A 202 -2.59 -2.57 -31.75
N VAL A 203 -2.90 -1.66 -30.81
CA VAL A 203 -2.41 -1.77 -29.41
C VAL A 203 -3.06 -2.95 -28.69
N ASN A 204 -4.35 -3.21 -28.96
CA ASN A 204 -5.10 -4.31 -28.35
C ASN A 204 -5.18 -5.57 -29.25
N ARG A 205 -4.38 -5.66 -30.32
CA ARG A 205 -4.37 -6.79 -31.26
C ARG A 205 -4.18 -8.11 -30.53
N ALA A 206 -5.03 -9.13 -30.83
CA ALA A 206 -5.03 -10.46 -30.21
C ALA A 206 -5.31 -10.48 -28.71
N GLN A 207 -5.99 -9.47 -28.16
CA GLN A 207 -6.23 -9.31 -26.73
C GLN A 207 -7.70 -8.99 -26.44
N SER A 208 -8.11 -9.23 -25.20
CA SER A 208 -9.34 -8.75 -24.58
C SER A 208 -9.00 -8.08 -23.24
N SER A 209 -9.84 -7.19 -22.74
CA SER A 209 -9.73 -6.71 -21.36
C SER A 209 -9.81 -7.86 -20.36
N ASN A 210 -10.48 -8.95 -20.73
CA ASN A 210 -10.71 -10.09 -19.85
C ASN A 210 -9.44 -10.89 -19.57
N ASP A 211 -8.49 -10.95 -20.51
CA ASP A 211 -7.19 -11.61 -20.32
C ASP A 211 -6.04 -10.62 -20.02
N THR A 212 -6.11 -9.37 -20.51
CA THR A 212 -5.08 -8.36 -20.25
C THR A 212 -5.09 -7.88 -18.81
N PHE A 213 -6.26 -7.58 -18.24
CA PHE A 213 -6.33 -7.03 -16.89
C PHE A 213 -5.83 -8.03 -15.83
N PRO A 214 -6.25 -9.32 -15.79
CA PRO A 214 -5.67 -10.28 -14.86
C PRO A 214 -4.17 -10.51 -15.10
N THR A 215 -3.70 -10.47 -16.32
CA THR A 215 -2.26 -10.52 -16.62
C THR A 215 -1.51 -9.34 -16.00
N ALA A 216 -2.03 -8.12 -16.13
CA ALA A 216 -1.46 -6.93 -15.47
C ALA A 216 -1.54 -7.03 -13.93
N MET A 217 -2.61 -7.64 -13.38
CA MET A 217 -2.72 -7.92 -11.93
C MET A 217 -1.57 -8.82 -11.48
N HIS A 218 -1.30 -9.91 -12.19
CA HIS A 218 -0.23 -10.84 -11.85
C HIS A 218 1.16 -10.19 -11.97
N ILE A 219 1.45 -9.53 -13.09
CA ILE A 219 2.74 -8.83 -13.29
C ILE A 219 3.00 -7.83 -12.16
N SER A 220 2.03 -6.96 -11.88
CA SER A 220 2.18 -5.93 -10.84
C SER A 220 2.34 -6.52 -9.45
N SER A 221 1.60 -7.58 -9.12
CA SER A 221 1.69 -8.27 -7.83
C SER A 221 3.07 -8.89 -7.63
N VAL A 222 3.55 -9.65 -8.61
CA VAL A 222 4.86 -10.31 -8.53
C VAL A 222 6.00 -9.29 -8.46
N GLU A 223 5.99 -8.24 -9.30
CA GLU A 223 7.00 -7.18 -9.22
C GLU A 223 7.01 -6.51 -7.85
N GLN A 224 5.84 -6.18 -7.28
CA GLN A 224 5.77 -5.51 -5.98
C GLN A 224 6.15 -6.44 -4.82
N ILE A 225 5.75 -7.70 -4.86
CA ILE A 225 6.15 -8.68 -3.83
C ILE A 225 7.67 -8.90 -3.88
N THR A 226 8.23 -9.17 -5.06
CA THR A 226 9.64 -9.54 -5.22
C THR A 226 10.58 -8.36 -4.97
N ASN A 227 10.25 -7.17 -5.51
CA ASN A 227 11.17 -6.04 -5.53
C ASN A 227 10.98 -5.07 -4.35
N VAL A 228 9.84 -5.14 -3.65
CA VAL A 228 9.52 -4.18 -2.56
C VAL A 228 9.25 -4.89 -1.25
N LEU A 229 8.33 -5.87 -1.22
CA LEU A 229 7.92 -6.52 0.02
C LEU A 229 9.00 -7.43 0.60
N LEU A 230 9.48 -8.40 -0.17
CA LEU A 230 10.49 -9.36 0.31
C LEU A 230 11.76 -8.67 0.81
N PRO A 231 12.34 -7.67 0.12
CA PRO A 231 13.47 -6.90 0.66
C PRO A 231 13.16 -6.19 1.98
N SER A 232 11.93 -5.67 2.14
CA SER A 232 11.52 -4.98 3.37
C SER A 232 11.35 -5.94 4.55
N LEU A 233 10.86 -7.16 4.28
CA LEU A 233 10.73 -8.23 5.28
C LEU A 233 12.10 -8.76 5.71
N HIS A 234 13.00 -9.00 4.76
CA HIS A 234 14.37 -9.40 5.07
C HIS A 234 15.06 -8.36 5.93
N TYR A 235 14.88 -7.08 5.64
CA TYR A 235 15.45 -5.99 6.41
C TYR A 235 14.98 -5.96 7.87
N LEU A 236 13.67 -6.13 8.11
CA LEU A 236 13.13 -6.26 9.47
C LEU A 236 13.63 -7.53 10.16
N ARG A 237 13.59 -8.64 9.45
CA ARG A 237 14.04 -9.96 9.94
C ARG A 237 15.52 -9.92 10.38
N GLU A 238 16.39 -9.30 9.61
CA GLU A 238 17.82 -9.14 9.94
C GLU A 238 18.01 -8.29 11.19
N ALA A 239 17.27 -7.18 11.32
CA ALA A 239 17.34 -6.32 12.49
C ALA A 239 16.88 -7.06 13.76
N LEU A 240 15.81 -7.84 13.68
CA LEU A 240 15.35 -8.69 14.79
C LEU A 240 16.38 -9.79 15.12
N SER A 241 16.99 -10.39 14.11
CA SER A 241 18.05 -11.40 14.30
C SER A 241 19.30 -10.81 14.99
N PHE A 242 19.63 -9.58 14.64
CA PHE A 242 20.71 -8.86 15.32
C PHE A 242 20.36 -8.65 16.79
N LYS A 243 19.14 -8.18 17.10
CA LYS A 243 18.67 -7.99 18.49
C LYS A 243 18.58 -9.30 19.26
N SER A 244 18.16 -10.39 18.63
CA SER A 244 18.18 -11.73 19.25
C SER A 244 19.57 -12.10 19.74
N LYS A 245 20.60 -11.86 18.93
CA LYS A 245 21.99 -12.12 19.31
C LYS A 245 22.51 -11.14 20.37
N GLU A 246 22.19 -9.85 20.24
CA GLU A 246 22.58 -8.81 21.21
C GLU A 246 22.03 -9.11 22.61
N PHE A 247 20.83 -9.67 22.69
CA PHE A 247 20.12 -9.96 23.94
C PHE A 247 20.25 -11.41 24.42
N ASP A 248 21.12 -12.22 23.81
CA ASP A 248 21.20 -13.68 24.05
C ASP A 248 21.56 -14.05 25.51
N SER A 249 22.40 -13.22 26.17
CA SER A 249 22.81 -13.44 27.55
C SER A 249 21.89 -12.81 28.59
N ILE A 250 20.86 -12.06 28.21
CA ILE A 250 20.00 -11.33 29.14
C ILE A 250 18.87 -12.24 29.58
N VAL A 251 18.98 -12.82 30.80
CA VAL A 251 17.95 -13.67 31.41
C VAL A 251 16.81 -12.81 31.94
N LYS A 252 15.59 -13.13 31.58
CA LYS A 252 14.37 -12.46 32.01
C LYS A 252 13.29 -13.46 32.46
N ILE A 253 12.26 -12.95 33.13
CA ILE A 253 11.09 -13.76 33.41
C ILE A 253 10.24 -13.94 32.15
N GLY A 254 9.83 -15.18 31.86
CA GLY A 254 8.84 -15.45 30.82
C GLY A 254 7.44 -15.04 31.27
N ARG A 255 6.52 -14.85 30.32
CA ARG A 255 5.10 -14.57 30.61
C ARG A 255 4.19 -15.41 29.74
N THR A 256 3.29 -16.15 30.37
CA THR A 256 2.16 -16.83 29.72
C THR A 256 0.87 -16.33 30.34
N HIS A 257 -0.18 -16.11 29.57
CA HIS A 257 -1.41 -15.44 30.04
C HIS A 257 -1.18 -14.05 30.66
N LEU A 258 -0.08 -13.37 30.31
CA LEU A 258 0.45 -12.16 30.95
C LEU A 258 0.85 -12.35 32.44
N MET A 259 0.91 -13.58 32.90
CA MET A 259 1.37 -13.97 34.23
C MET A 259 2.81 -14.48 34.18
N ASP A 260 3.51 -14.38 35.30
CA ASP A 260 4.88 -14.86 35.44
C ASP A 260 5.00 -16.35 35.08
N ALA A 261 6.02 -16.67 34.32
CA ALA A 261 6.37 -18.02 33.90
C ALA A 261 7.87 -18.27 34.10
N VAL A 262 8.36 -19.44 33.70
CA VAL A 262 9.77 -19.81 33.83
C VAL A 262 10.69 -18.85 33.08
N PRO A 263 11.95 -18.68 33.53
CA PRO A 263 12.92 -17.81 32.84
C PRO A 263 13.25 -18.27 31.45
N LEU A 264 13.58 -17.29 30.60
CA LEU A 264 14.19 -17.45 29.28
C LEU A 264 15.15 -16.28 29.06
N THR A 265 15.92 -16.29 27.97
CA THR A 265 16.66 -15.09 27.58
C THR A 265 15.80 -14.17 26.72
N LEU A 266 16.03 -12.87 26.78
CA LEU A 266 15.42 -11.89 25.87
C LEU A 266 15.79 -12.20 24.42
N GLY A 267 17.00 -12.72 24.17
CA GLY A 267 17.42 -13.20 22.84
C GLY A 267 16.58 -14.37 22.34
N GLN A 268 16.19 -15.32 23.20
CA GLN A 268 15.28 -16.41 22.84
C GLN A 268 13.88 -15.88 22.48
N GLU A 269 13.36 -14.90 23.20
CA GLU A 269 12.09 -14.26 22.87
C GLU A 269 12.12 -13.62 21.47
N PHE A 270 13.18 -12.87 21.17
CA PHE A 270 13.37 -12.26 19.84
C PHE A 270 13.62 -13.30 18.74
N SER A 271 14.25 -14.44 19.05
CA SER A 271 14.42 -15.54 18.07
C SER A 271 13.08 -16.12 17.60
N GLY A 272 12.07 -16.09 18.46
CA GLY A 272 10.69 -16.45 18.10
C GLY A 272 10.12 -15.52 17.02
N TYR A 273 10.37 -14.21 17.12
CA TYR A 273 9.94 -13.23 16.11
C TYR A 273 10.63 -13.46 14.76
N VAL A 274 11.93 -13.76 14.78
CA VAL A 274 12.70 -14.12 13.58
C VAL A 274 12.11 -15.34 12.90
N SER A 275 11.82 -16.38 13.66
CA SER A 275 11.24 -17.63 13.14
C SER A 275 9.85 -17.42 12.51
N MET A 276 9.03 -16.53 13.08
CA MET A 276 7.72 -16.17 12.51
C MET A 276 7.90 -15.52 11.15
N LEU A 277 8.81 -14.54 11.02
CA LEU A 277 9.07 -13.87 9.73
C LEU A 277 9.68 -14.82 8.70
N ASP A 278 10.58 -15.72 9.09
CA ASP A 278 11.12 -16.75 8.18
C ASP A 278 10.02 -17.65 7.60
N ALA A 279 9.03 -17.99 8.42
CA ALA A 279 7.88 -18.76 7.97
C ALA A 279 6.95 -17.96 7.05
N ASP A 280 6.75 -16.66 7.33
CA ASP A 280 5.92 -15.79 6.51
C ASP A 280 6.56 -15.49 5.16
N ILE A 281 7.88 -15.25 5.11
CA ILE A 281 8.62 -15.08 3.86
C ILE A 281 8.42 -16.30 2.97
N ARG A 282 8.60 -17.52 3.49
CA ARG A 282 8.36 -18.76 2.72
C ARG A 282 6.92 -18.88 2.19
N ARG A 283 5.91 -18.48 2.98
CA ARG A 283 4.49 -18.50 2.54
C ARG A 283 4.27 -17.53 1.39
N ILE A 284 4.87 -16.34 1.48
CA ILE A 284 4.77 -15.31 0.44
C ILE A 284 5.47 -15.79 -0.84
N GLU A 285 6.69 -16.32 -0.74
CA GLU A 285 7.41 -16.90 -1.88
C GLU A 285 6.63 -18.05 -2.54
N PHE A 286 6.00 -18.90 -1.74
CA PHE A 286 5.15 -19.99 -2.25
C PHE A 286 3.94 -19.45 -3.00
N SER A 287 3.32 -18.36 -2.54
CA SER A 287 2.16 -17.75 -3.20
C SER A 287 2.47 -17.13 -4.57
N LEU A 288 3.75 -16.90 -4.90
CA LEU A 288 4.16 -16.39 -6.21
C LEU A 288 3.99 -17.42 -7.33
N ILE A 289 4.00 -18.71 -7.01
CA ILE A 289 3.99 -19.80 -8.02
C ILE A 289 2.78 -19.66 -8.95
N ASP A 290 1.59 -19.48 -8.39
CA ASP A 290 0.37 -19.36 -9.17
C ASP A 290 0.23 -18.00 -9.86
N LEU A 291 0.90 -16.96 -9.33
CA LEU A 291 0.93 -15.62 -9.93
C LEU A 291 1.85 -15.53 -11.15
N TYR A 292 2.75 -16.49 -11.37
CA TYR A 292 3.58 -16.54 -12.57
C TYR A 292 2.80 -16.97 -13.82
N GLU A 293 1.65 -17.62 -13.68
CA GLU A 293 0.80 -18.02 -14.79
C GLU A 293 -0.05 -16.86 -15.30
N LEU A 294 0.05 -16.54 -16.60
CA LEU A 294 -0.61 -15.40 -17.24
C LEU A 294 -1.83 -15.80 -18.06
N ALA A 295 -2.92 -15.08 -17.90
CA ALA A 295 -4.17 -15.28 -18.65
C ALA A 295 -4.06 -14.87 -20.12
N LEU A 296 -3.07 -14.06 -20.49
CA LEU A 296 -2.95 -13.44 -21.82
C LEU A 296 -2.91 -14.49 -22.93
N GLY A 297 -3.66 -14.22 -24.00
CA GLY A 297 -3.92 -15.17 -25.09
C GLY A 297 -5.21 -15.97 -24.93
N GLY A 298 -5.89 -15.88 -23.76
CA GLY A 298 -7.23 -16.48 -23.57
C GLY A 298 -8.35 -15.68 -24.24
N THR A 299 -8.10 -14.42 -24.53
CA THR A 299 -9.06 -13.45 -25.09
C THR A 299 -10.32 -13.30 -24.25
N ALA A 300 -11.50 -13.31 -24.85
CA ALA A 300 -12.76 -12.95 -24.18
C ALA A 300 -13.19 -13.94 -23.10
N VAL A 301 -12.99 -15.24 -23.31
CA VAL A 301 -13.56 -16.30 -22.44
C VAL A 301 -12.53 -17.42 -22.11
N GLY A 302 -11.33 -17.39 -22.66
CA GLY A 302 -10.31 -18.41 -22.42
C GLY A 302 -9.97 -19.30 -23.62
N THR A 303 -10.70 -19.17 -24.73
CA THR A 303 -10.53 -20.03 -25.93
C THR A 303 -9.42 -19.58 -26.88
N GLY A 304 -8.89 -18.35 -26.70
CA GLY A 304 -7.91 -17.79 -27.62
C GLY A 304 -8.47 -17.42 -29.00
N LEU A 305 -9.78 -17.19 -29.10
CA LEU A 305 -10.40 -16.80 -30.35
C LEU A 305 -9.78 -15.51 -30.88
N ASN A 306 -9.44 -15.48 -32.20
CA ASN A 306 -8.78 -14.38 -32.90
C ASN A 306 -7.33 -14.11 -32.46
N THR A 307 -6.62 -15.10 -31.93
CA THR A 307 -5.17 -15.03 -31.68
C THR A 307 -4.41 -16.04 -32.52
N HIS A 308 -3.14 -15.73 -32.82
CA HIS A 308 -2.22 -16.73 -33.36
C HIS A 308 -1.97 -17.84 -32.31
N PRO A 309 -1.89 -19.12 -32.69
CA PRO A 309 -1.67 -20.22 -31.73
C PRO A 309 -0.46 -20.02 -30.82
N ASP A 310 0.63 -19.48 -31.33
CA ASP A 310 1.88 -19.28 -30.59
C ASP A 310 1.91 -17.97 -29.79
N PHE A 311 0.89 -17.11 -29.89
CA PHE A 311 0.88 -15.79 -29.25
C PHE A 311 1.02 -15.88 -27.73
N SER A 312 0.30 -16.79 -27.10
CA SER A 312 0.24 -16.91 -25.64
C SER A 312 1.59 -17.21 -25.01
N ASP A 313 2.32 -18.18 -25.55
CA ASP A 313 3.64 -18.58 -25.05
C ASP A 313 4.72 -17.54 -25.38
N LEU A 314 4.66 -16.98 -26.60
CA LEU A 314 5.60 -15.97 -27.02
C LEU A 314 5.50 -14.69 -26.17
N VAL A 315 4.28 -14.19 -25.94
CA VAL A 315 4.08 -12.97 -25.15
C VAL A 315 4.47 -13.17 -23.68
N ALA A 316 4.17 -14.34 -23.10
CA ALA A 316 4.59 -14.67 -21.72
C ALA A 316 6.12 -14.71 -21.61
N SER A 317 6.81 -15.32 -22.56
CA SER A 317 8.28 -15.37 -22.60
C SER A 317 8.90 -13.96 -22.71
N LYS A 318 8.30 -13.05 -23.51
CA LYS A 318 8.76 -11.67 -23.64
C LYS A 318 8.54 -10.87 -22.34
N ILE A 319 7.41 -11.10 -21.64
CA ILE A 319 7.16 -10.51 -20.32
C ILE A 319 8.19 -11.02 -19.31
N ALA A 320 8.48 -12.31 -19.30
CA ALA A 320 9.50 -12.91 -18.44
C ALA A 320 10.89 -12.28 -18.69
N ALA A 321 11.29 -12.16 -19.95
CA ALA A 321 12.56 -11.54 -20.33
C ALA A 321 12.68 -10.07 -19.90
N LYS A 322 11.59 -9.29 -19.99
CA LYS A 322 11.58 -7.87 -19.64
C LYS A 322 11.59 -7.62 -18.12
N THR A 323 10.96 -8.50 -17.37
CA THR A 323 10.83 -8.37 -15.90
C THR A 323 11.95 -9.10 -15.16
N GLY A 324 12.62 -10.07 -15.77
CA GLY A 324 13.54 -11.00 -15.11
C GLY A 324 12.83 -11.99 -14.18
N LEU A 325 11.50 -12.14 -14.31
CA LEU A 325 10.65 -12.98 -13.46
C LEU A 325 10.11 -14.16 -14.29
N PRO A 326 9.88 -15.34 -13.69
CA PRO A 326 9.61 -16.57 -14.43
C PRO A 326 8.13 -16.70 -14.88
N PHE A 327 7.60 -15.67 -15.51
CA PHE A 327 6.24 -15.70 -16.06
C PHE A 327 6.09 -16.72 -17.18
N THR A 328 4.97 -17.42 -17.17
CA THR A 328 4.60 -18.43 -18.17
C THR A 328 3.16 -18.22 -18.63
N SER A 329 2.82 -18.78 -19.78
CA SER A 329 1.44 -18.88 -20.24
C SER A 329 0.68 -19.84 -19.34
N ALA A 330 -0.46 -19.43 -18.82
CA ALA A 330 -1.27 -20.27 -17.94
C ALA A 330 -1.73 -21.55 -18.65
N HIS A 331 -1.66 -22.67 -17.94
CA HIS A 331 -2.11 -23.97 -18.42
C HIS A 331 -3.63 -23.96 -18.73
N ASN A 332 -4.40 -23.23 -17.92
CA ASN A 332 -5.84 -23.11 -18.10
C ASN A 332 -6.27 -21.62 -18.08
N LYS A 333 -6.58 -21.09 -19.29
CA LYS A 333 -6.99 -19.70 -19.44
C LYS A 333 -8.39 -19.41 -18.88
N PHE A 334 -9.26 -20.43 -18.80
CA PHE A 334 -10.63 -20.27 -18.30
C PHE A 334 -10.59 -19.92 -16.80
N SER A 335 -9.82 -20.66 -16.00
CA SER A 335 -9.67 -20.37 -14.58
C SER A 335 -9.01 -19.00 -14.33
N GLN A 336 -7.99 -18.63 -15.12
CA GLN A 336 -7.27 -17.37 -14.94
C GLN A 336 -8.08 -16.12 -15.29
N ILE A 337 -9.15 -16.27 -16.06
CA ILE A 337 -10.08 -15.18 -16.42
C ILE A 337 -11.27 -15.12 -15.45
N ALA A 338 -11.80 -16.27 -15.05
CA ALA A 338 -13.02 -16.36 -14.27
C ALA A 338 -12.81 -16.45 -12.75
N ALA A 339 -11.62 -16.85 -12.31
CA ALA A 339 -11.23 -16.90 -10.91
C ALA A 339 -9.91 -16.14 -10.69
N HIS A 340 -9.66 -15.70 -9.48
CA HIS A 340 -8.43 -15.02 -9.10
C HIS A 340 -7.84 -15.61 -7.81
N ASP A 341 -7.81 -16.94 -7.75
CA ASP A 341 -7.34 -17.71 -6.59
C ASP A 341 -5.90 -17.38 -6.22
N ALA A 342 -5.04 -17.14 -7.21
CA ALA A 342 -3.66 -16.70 -7.00
C ALA A 342 -3.58 -15.37 -6.22
N VAL A 343 -4.45 -14.41 -6.54
CA VAL A 343 -4.55 -13.11 -5.85
C VAL A 343 -5.09 -13.29 -4.43
N VAL A 344 -6.09 -14.16 -4.24
CA VAL A 344 -6.64 -14.50 -2.92
C VAL A 344 -5.59 -15.20 -2.07
N SER A 345 -4.84 -16.16 -2.63
CA SER A 345 -3.77 -16.89 -1.96
C SER A 345 -2.65 -15.96 -1.50
N ALA A 346 -2.16 -15.08 -2.37
CA ALA A 346 -1.14 -14.09 -2.02
C ALA A 346 -1.63 -13.14 -0.93
N SER A 347 -2.87 -12.67 -1.01
CA SER A 347 -3.50 -11.88 0.04
C SER A 347 -3.63 -12.64 1.37
N GLY A 348 -3.90 -13.96 1.32
CA GLY A 348 -3.93 -14.83 2.50
C GLY A 348 -2.56 -14.95 3.18
N ALA A 349 -1.48 -15.02 2.40
CA ALA A 349 -0.12 -14.99 2.92
C ALA A 349 0.19 -13.65 3.61
N LEU A 350 -0.23 -12.51 3.02
CA LEU A 350 -0.11 -11.19 3.66
C LEU A 350 -0.95 -11.06 4.93
N ASN A 351 -2.13 -11.67 4.96
CA ASN A 351 -2.98 -11.70 6.17
C ASN A 351 -2.31 -12.46 7.32
N THR A 352 -1.63 -13.58 7.02
CA THR A 352 -0.85 -14.32 8.01
C THR A 352 0.34 -13.50 8.50
N LEU A 353 1.06 -12.85 7.59
CA LEU A 353 2.13 -11.92 7.95
C LEU A 353 1.63 -10.78 8.84
N ALA A 354 0.46 -10.20 8.54
CA ALA A 354 -0.14 -9.16 9.37
C ALA A 354 -0.42 -9.65 10.80
N ALA A 355 -0.86 -10.91 10.97
CA ALA A 355 -1.04 -11.50 12.30
C ALA A 355 0.30 -11.64 13.05
N SER A 356 1.36 -12.06 12.38
CA SER A 356 2.70 -12.14 12.95
C SER A 356 3.25 -10.76 13.35
N LEU A 357 3.15 -9.77 12.47
CA LEU A 357 3.60 -8.40 12.73
C LEU A 357 2.79 -7.74 13.87
N MET A 358 1.49 -7.99 13.93
CA MET A 358 0.63 -7.54 15.04
C MET A 358 1.13 -8.04 16.38
N LYS A 359 1.47 -9.34 16.47
CA LYS A 359 2.02 -9.96 17.68
C LYS A 359 3.37 -9.33 18.05
N ILE A 360 4.29 -9.22 17.10
CA ILE A 360 5.62 -8.65 17.34
C ILE A 360 5.51 -7.20 17.82
N ALA A 361 4.72 -6.38 17.15
CA ALA A 361 4.53 -4.97 17.51
C ALA A 361 3.90 -4.81 18.90
N ASN A 362 2.93 -5.67 19.25
CA ASN A 362 2.31 -5.65 20.56
C ASN A 362 3.28 -6.08 21.66
N ASP A 363 4.08 -7.12 21.49
CA ASP A 363 5.06 -7.54 22.49
C ASP A 363 6.10 -6.44 22.73
N VAL A 364 6.67 -5.85 21.68
CA VAL A 364 7.61 -4.74 21.80
C VAL A 364 6.98 -3.56 22.56
N ARG A 365 5.72 -3.24 22.26
CA ARG A 365 4.96 -2.17 22.94
C ARG A 365 4.73 -2.48 24.41
N TRP A 366 4.35 -3.72 24.75
CA TRP A 366 4.16 -4.15 26.13
C TRP A 366 5.44 -4.15 26.93
N LEU A 367 6.52 -4.72 26.40
CA LEU A 367 7.83 -4.75 27.04
C LEU A 367 8.41 -3.34 27.25
N GLY A 368 8.09 -2.40 26.36
CA GLY A 368 8.49 -0.99 26.48
C GLY A 368 7.53 -0.12 27.30
N SER A 369 6.46 -0.68 27.89
CA SER A 369 5.47 0.08 28.64
C SER A 369 6.01 0.67 29.94
N GLY A 370 5.59 1.87 30.32
CA GLY A 370 6.00 2.53 31.54
C GLY A 370 6.41 3.97 31.33
N PRO A 371 7.57 4.41 31.83
CA PRO A 371 8.76 3.64 32.26
C PRO A 371 8.74 3.12 33.71
N ARG A 372 7.88 3.66 34.59
CA ARG A 372 7.90 3.30 36.01
C ARG A 372 6.75 2.40 36.46
N CYS A 373 5.58 2.55 35.85
CA CYS A 373 4.34 1.83 36.23
C CYS A 373 3.92 0.78 35.20
N GLY A 374 4.79 0.44 34.27
CA GLY A 374 4.59 -0.62 33.29
C GLY A 374 5.66 -1.72 33.41
N ILE A 375 5.77 -2.57 32.39
CA ILE A 375 6.77 -3.63 32.33
C ILE A 375 8.18 -3.05 32.30
N GLY A 376 8.47 -2.18 31.33
CA GLY A 376 9.70 -1.41 31.28
C GLY A 376 10.98 -2.22 31.02
N GLU A 377 10.88 -3.43 30.46
CA GLU A 377 12.03 -4.28 30.13
C GLU A 377 12.77 -3.82 28.86
N LEU A 378 12.10 -3.07 27.99
CA LEU A 378 12.68 -2.45 26.80
C LEU A 378 12.61 -0.93 26.87
N SER A 379 13.66 -0.27 26.40
CA SER A 379 13.70 1.16 26.18
C SER A 379 13.51 1.44 24.69
N LEU A 380 12.42 2.12 24.34
CA LEU A 380 12.10 2.49 22.97
C LEU A 380 12.83 3.77 22.56
N PRO A 381 13.19 3.94 21.27
CA PRO A 381 13.74 5.21 20.76
C PRO A 381 12.72 6.34 20.94
N ALA A 382 13.22 7.51 21.35
CA ALA A 382 12.43 8.73 21.45
C ALA A 382 12.47 9.47 20.11
N ASN A 383 11.51 9.19 19.24
CA ASN A 383 11.44 9.76 17.89
C ASN A 383 10.68 11.09 17.84
N GLU A 384 9.72 11.27 18.78
CA GLU A 384 8.86 12.45 18.84
C GLU A 384 8.74 12.93 20.29
N PRO A 385 8.45 14.22 20.52
CA PRO A 385 8.11 14.71 21.84
C PRO A 385 6.80 14.06 22.31
N GLY A 386 6.89 13.11 23.23
CA GLY A 386 5.73 12.30 23.67
C GLY A 386 4.62 13.09 24.35
N SER A 387 4.97 14.10 25.14
CA SER A 387 4.03 15.03 25.77
C SER A 387 4.77 16.25 26.27
N SER A 388 4.22 17.45 26.02
CA SER A 388 4.77 18.71 26.53
C SER A 388 4.63 18.88 28.05
N ILE A 389 3.73 18.11 28.69
CA ILE A 389 3.38 18.23 30.11
C ILE A 389 3.74 17.02 30.97
N MET A 390 4.14 15.91 30.36
CA MET A 390 4.51 14.65 31.02
C MET A 390 5.95 14.28 30.70
N PRO A 391 6.93 14.61 31.57
CA PRO A 391 8.35 14.34 31.27
C PRO A 391 8.63 12.85 31.16
N GLY A 392 9.47 12.47 30.17
CA GLY A 392 9.90 11.10 29.93
C GLY A 392 8.83 10.17 29.32
N LYS A 393 7.69 10.69 28.89
CA LYS A 393 6.66 9.90 28.21
C LYS A 393 7.03 9.68 26.74
N VAL A 394 7.70 8.56 26.48
CA VAL A 394 7.99 8.08 25.11
C VAL A 394 6.91 7.10 24.70
N ASN A 395 6.11 7.45 23.69
CA ASN A 395 5.04 6.61 23.19
C ASN A 395 5.57 5.56 22.20
N PRO A 396 4.97 4.35 22.12
CA PRO A 396 5.38 3.30 21.17
C PRO A 396 4.78 3.52 19.78
N THR A 397 4.95 4.73 19.21
CA THR A 397 4.25 5.20 18.00
C THR A 397 4.50 4.31 16.78
N GLN A 398 5.69 3.75 16.65
CA GLN A 398 6.02 2.82 15.56
C GLN A 398 5.26 1.48 15.68
N SER A 399 5.11 0.96 16.90
CA SER A 399 4.27 -0.22 17.14
C SER A 399 2.79 0.08 16.87
N GLU A 400 2.31 1.26 17.24
CA GLU A 400 0.93 1.69 16.97
C GLU A 400 0.67 1.77 15.47
N ALA A 401 1.56 2.41 14.71
CA ALA A 401 1.48 2.50 13.25
C ALA A 401 1.45 1.11 12.61
N LEU A 402 2.36 0.20 13.02
CA LEU A 402 2.42 -1.15 12.47
C LEU A 402 1.15 -1.96 12.79
N THR A 403 0.58 -1.82 13.98
CA THR A 403 -0.68 -2.52 14.32
C THR A 403 -1.87 -1.99 13.52
N MET A 404 -1.94 -0.68 13.24
CA MET A 404 -2.97 -0.12 12.34
C MET A 404 -2.82 -0.64 10.89
N ILE A 405 -1.58 -0.72 10.38
CA ILE A 405 -1.29 -1.34 9.07
C ILE A 405 -1.80 -2.79 9.04
N CYS A 406 -1.53 -3.58 10.08
CA CYS A 406 -2.00 -4.96 10.15
C CYS A 406 -3.53 -5.06 10.09
N CYS A 407 -4.25 -4.20 10.82
CA CYS A 407 -5.71 -4.14 10.75
C CYS A 407 -6.21 -3.83 9.32
N GLN A 408 -5.59 -2.85 8.65
CA GLN A 408 -5.96 -2.48 7.28
C GLN A 408 -5.75 -3.65 6.30
N VAL A 409 -4.62 -4.36 6.42
CA VAL A 409 -4.31 -5.53 5.58
C VAL A 409 -5.33 -6.67 5.78
N MET A 410 -5.74 -6.93 7.02
CA MET A 410 -6.78 -7.91 7.32
C MET A 410 -8.13 -7.51 6.70
N GLY A 411 -8.50 -6.23 6.75
CA GLY A 411 -9.69 -5.70 6.07
C GLY A 411 -9.62 -5.83 4.54
N ASN A 412 -8.47 -5.51 3.95
CA ASN A 412 -8.23 -5.66 2.52
C ASN A 412 -8.32 -7.13 2.08
N HIS A 413 -7.78 -8.06 2.90
CA HIS A 413 -7.88 -9.50 2.63
C HIS A 413 -9.33 -9.99 2.60
N MET A 414 -10.17 -9.51 3.51
CA MET A 414 -11.60 -9.83 3.51
C MET A 414 -12.28 -9.39 2.22
N ALA A 415 -12.03 -8.15 1.77
CA ALA A 415 -12.57 -7.65 0.51
C ALA A 415 -12.09 -8.46 -0.70
N ILE A 416 -10.79 -8.83 -0.76
CA ILE A 416 -10.21 -9.66 -1.81
C ILE A 416 -10.86 -11.05 -1.83
N SER A 417 -11.03 -11.68 -0.67
CA SER A 417 -11.61 -13.03 -0.56
C SER A 417 -13.05 -13.07 -1.03
N ILE A 418 -13.86 -12.06 -0.65
CA ILE A 418 -15.23 -11.92 -1.12
C ILE A 418 -15.23 -11.68 -2.64
N GLY A 419 -14.41 -10.75 -3.15
CA GLY A 419 -14.30 -10.47 -4.59
C GLY A 419 -13.87 -11.71 -5.39
N GLY A 420 -12.92 -12.50 -4.89
CA GLY A 420 -12.47 -13.74 -5.51
C GLY A 420 -13.56 -14.80 -5.61
N SER A 421 -14.48 -14.85 -4.64
CA SER A 421 -15.61 -15.79 -4.63
C SER A 421 -16.74 -15.44 -5.60
N GLN A 422 -16.70 -14.28 -6.29
CA GLN A 422 -17.80 -13.75 -7.11
C GLN A 422 -17.63 -13.98 -8.62
N GLY A 423 -16.72 -14.83 -9.06
CA GLY A 423 -16.60 -15.23 -10.47
C GLY A 423 -17.85 -15.96 -10.93
N ASN A 424 -18.42 -15.53 -12.08
CA ASN A 424 -19.60 -16.15 -12.66
C ASN A 424 -19.27 -16.59 -14.09
N PHE A 425 -19.42 -17.89 -14.37
CA PHE A 425 -19.07 -18.51 -15.64
C PHE A 425 -17.61 -18.16 -16.05
N GLU A 426 -17.42 -17.40 -17.12
CA GLU A 426 -16.11 -17.15 -17.73
C GLU A 426 -15.47 -15.83 -17.28
N LEU A 427 -16.05 -15.11 -16.31
CA LEU A 427 -15.50 -13.81 -15.90
C LEU A 427 -15.73 -13.49 -14.41
N ASN A 428 -14.70 -13.06 -13.72
CA ASN A 428 -14.82 -12.34 -12.47
C ASN A 428 -14.82 -10.83 -12.74
N VAL A 429 -15.74 -10.10 -12.12
CA VAL A 429 -15.95 -8.65 -12.31
C VAL A 429 -15.65 -7.82 -11.04
N PHE A 430 -14.71 -8.27 -10.22
CA PHE A 430 -14.23 -7.57 -9.03
C PHE A 430 -12.74 -7.20 -9.10
N LYS A 431 -12.15 -7.34 -10.28
CA LYS A 431 -10.68 -7.23 -10.51
C LYS A 431 -10.07 -5.91 -10.05
N PRO A 432 -10.61 -4.72 -10.38
CA PRO A 432 -10.00 -3.45 -9.97
C PRO A 432 -9.89 -3.30 -8.46
N MET A 433 -10.95 -3.63 -7.72
CA MET A 433 -10.98 -3.61 -6.26
C MET A 433 -9.99 -4.62 -5.66
N MET A 434 -9.95 -5.85 -6.19
CA MET A 434 -9.05 -6.90 -5.69
C MET A 434 -7.59 -6.48 -5.82
N ILE A 435 -7.19 -6.01 -7.00
CA ILE A 435 -5.78 -5.63 -7.23
C ILE A 435 -5.38 -4.37 -6.46
N TYR A 436 -6.26 -3.38 -6.36
CA TYR A 436 -6.04 -2.20 -5.54
C TYR A 436 -5.73 -2.59 -4.10
N ASN A 437 -6.57 -3.40 -3.47
CA ASN A 437 -6.40 -3.83 -2.08
C ASN A 437 -5.12 -4.68 -1.89
N LEU A 438 -4.77 -5.55 -2.84
CA LEU A 438 -3.54 -6.35 -2.76
C LEU A 438 -2.31 -5.45 -2.82
N LEU A 439 -2.22 -4.58 -3.82
CA LEU A 439 -1.08 -3.67 -4.00
C LEU A 439 -0.96 -2.65 -2.85
N HIS A 440 -2.10 -2.17 -2.35
CA HIS A 440 -2.14 -1.33 -1.16
C HIS A 440 -1.57 -2.06 0.06
N SER A 441 -1.98 -3.30 0.31
CA SER A 441 -1.47 -4.13 1.41
C SER A 441 0.03 -4.36 1.30
N ILE A 442 0.52 -4.73 0.11
CA ILE A 442 1.96 -4.91 -0.15
C ILE A 442 2.72 -3.62 0.18
N ARG A 443 2.23 -2.47 -0.27
CA ARG A 443 2.88 -1.18 -0.09
C ARG A 443 2.96 -0.79 1.38
N ILE A 444 1.82 -0.77 2.10
CA ILE A 444 1.81 -0.31 3.49
C ILE A 444 2.56 -1.25 4.44
N ILE A 445 2.55 -2.59 4.21
CA ILE A 445 3.38 -3.52 4.97
C ILE A 445 4.86 -3.25 4.72
N SER A 446 5.27 -3.07 3.48
CA SER A 446 6.66 -2.83 3.12
C SER A 446 7.21 -1.55 3.77
N ASP A 447 6.44 -0.47 3.68
CA ASP A 447 6.79 0.82 4.29
C ASP A 447 6.78 0.73 5.82
N GLY A 448 5.78 0.04 6.41
CA GLY A 448 5.66 -0.20 7.84
C GLY A 448 6.82 -1.02 8.41
N CYS A 449 7.24 -2.09 7.72
CA CYS A 449 8.39 -2.90 8.13
C CYS A 449 9.69 -2.09 8.12
N ARG A 450 9.91 -1.26 7.10
CA ARG A 450 11.09 -0.37 7.05
C ARG A 450 11.07 0.67 8.16
N SER A 451 9.92 1.35 8.33
CA SER A 451 9.77 2.34 9.39
C SER A 451 9.97 1.76 10.78
N PHE A 452 9.36 0.61 11.05
CA PHE A 452 9.51 -0.10 12.32
C PHE A 452 10.96 -0.55 12.56
N THR A 453 11.65 -1.00 11.54
CA THR A 453 13.07 -1.36 11.61
C THR A 453 13.93 -0.16 11.98
N ASP A 454 13.82 0.94 11.23
CA ASP A 454 14.71 2.09 11.38
C ASP A 454 14.40 2.89 12.64
N ASN A 455 13.12 3.09 12.96
CA ASN A 455 12.68 3.99 14.01
C ASN A 455 12.32 3.27 15.33
N CYS A 456 12.34 1.93 15.36
CA CYS A 456 12.08 1.18 16.60
C CYS A 456 13.17 0.14 16.84
N ILE A 457 13.28 -0.92 16.02
CA ILE A 457 14.09 -2.10 16.33
C ILE A 457 15.57 -1.78 16.44
N LYS A 458 16.13 -1.01 15.52
CA LYS A 458 17.57 -0.65 15.55
C LYS A 458 17.96 0.10 16.81
N GLY A 459 17.12 1.00 17.30
CA GLY A 459 17.37 1.82 18.49
C GLY A 459 16.90 1.20 19.79
N LEU A 460 16.28 0.01 19.75
CA LEU A 460 15.78 -0.70 20.90
C LEU A 460 16.90 -1.14 21.85
N ARG A 461 16.71 -0.98 23.16
CA ARG A 461 17.68 -1.36 24.19
C ARG A 461 17.00 -2.15 25.29
N ALA A 462 17.69 -3.13 25.84
CA ALA A 462 17.26 -3.82 27.07
C ALA A 462 17.45 -2.91 28.29
N ASN A 463 16.47 -2.89 29.18
CA ASN A 463 16.58 -2.28 30.51
C ASN A 463 16.95 -3.39 31.51
N GLU A 464 18.25 -3.71 31.56
CA GLU A 464 18.75 -4.85 32.33
C GLU A 464 18.46 -4.71 33.83
N VAL A 465 18.45 -3.48 34.36
CA VAL A 465 18.09 -3.23 35.77
C VAL A 465 16.65 -3.67 36.04
N ARG A 466 15.72 -3.27 35.17
CA ARG A 466 14.30 -3.61 35.32
C ARG A 466 14.06 -5.10 35.09
N ILE A 467 14.76 -5.71 34.17
CA ILE A 467 14.71 -7.15 33.88
C ILE A 467 15.19 -7.95 35.13
N ALA A 468 16.31 -7.54 35.72
CA ALA A 468 16.83 -8.17 36.94
C ALA A 468 15.86 -8.03 38.14
N GLU A 469 15.29 -6.83 38.35
CA GLU A 469 14.27 -6.60 39.38
C GLU A 469 13.04 -7.55 39.23
N HIS A 470 12.54 -7.72 38.00
CA HIS A 470 11.44 -8.64 37.74
C HIS A 470 11.83 -10.10 37.99
N LEU A 471 13.02 -10.49 37.57
CA LEU A 471 13.53 -11.85 37.76
C LEU A 471 13.67 -12.17 39.23
N GLU A 472 14.27 -11.28 40.03
CA GLU A 472 14.47 -11.46 41.47
C GLU A 472 13.16 -11.54 42.28
N ASN A 473 12.16 -10.78 41.84
CA ASN A 473 10.85 -10.74 42.49
C ASN A 473 9.93 -11.92 42.11
N SER A 474 10.30 -12.72 41.11
CA SER A 474 9.47 -13.84 40.67
C SER A 474 9.72 -15.11 41.46
N LEU A 475 8.64 -15.76 41.87
CA LEU A 475 8.70 -17.06 42.51
C LEU A 475 8.93 -18.22 41.53
N MET A 476 8.83 -17.99 40.23
CA MET A 476 8.93 -19.02 39.18
C MET A 476 10.34 -19.61 39.02
N LEU A 477 11.36 -18.99 39.62
CA LEU A 477 12.73 -19.53 39.70
C LEU A 477 12.78 -20.88 40.41
N VAL A 478 11.85 -21.15 41.35
CA VAL A 478 11.77 -22.43 42.10
C VAL A 478 11.45 -23.61 41.19
N THR A 479 10.80 -23.36 40.04
CA THR A 479 10.41 -24.42 39.08
C THR A 479 11.63 -25.21 38.59
N CYS A 480 12.78 -24.57 38.43
CA CYS A 480 14.02 -25.25 38.04
C CYS A 480 14.57 -26.19 39.10
N LEU A 481 14.32 -25.92 40.37
CA LEU A 481 14.74 -26.75 41.50
C LEU A 481 13.82 -27.98 41.66
N LEU A 482 12.54 -27.83 41.40
CA LEU A 482 11.55 -28.93 41.48
C LEU A 482 11.74 -29.95 40.35
N TYR A 483 12.22 -29.56 39.19
CA TYR A 483 12.46 -30.42 38.03
C TYR A 483 13.69 -31.34 38.21
N THR A 484 14.63 -30.96 39.10
CA THR A 484 15.86 -31.71 39.37
C THR A 484 15.79 -32.52 40.68
N SER A 485 14.74 -32.36 41.46
CA SER A 485 14.46 -33.15 42.65
C SER A 485 13.27 -34.08 42.38
N ASP A 486 13.28 -35.30 42.95
CA ASP A 486 12.17 -36.28 42.87
C ASP A 486 10.84 -35.79 43.48
N ALA A 487 10.72 -34.49 43.75
CA ALA A 487 9.51 -33.84 44.24
C ALA A 487 8.45 -33.57 43.14
N ALA A 488 8.69 -33.99 41.90
CA ALA A 488 7.69 -33.95 40.83
C ALA A 488 6.48 -34.87 41.08
N ASP A 489 6.57 -35.76 42.04
CA ASP A 489 5.48 -36.68 42.46
C ASP A 489 4.69 -36.16 43.65
N ASP A 490 4.93 -34.94 44.17
CA ASP A 490 4.14 -34.36 45.26
C ASP A 490 2.80 -33.85 44.75
N PRO A 491 1.66 -34.45 45.11
CA PRO A 491 0.33 -34.02 44.66
C PRO A 491 -0.14 -32.66 45.20
N THR A 492 0.71 -31.96 45.96
CA THR A 492 0.45 -30.63 46.54
C THR A 492 1.18 -29.49 45.78
N CYS A 493 1.90 -29.79 44.72
CA CYS A 493 2.51 -28.77 43.81
C CYS A 493 1.63 -28.43 42.64
#